data_5829f0f69993c1d6f16bbea714a5a572
#
_entry.id   5829f0f69993c1d6f16bbea714a5a572
#
_cell.length_a   1.000
_cell.length_b   1.000
_cell.length_c   1.000
_cell.angle_alpha   90.00
_cell.angle_beta   90.00
_cell.angle_gamma   90.00
#
_symmetry.space_group_name_H-M   'P 1'
#
loop_
_entity.id
_entity.type
_entity.pdbx_description
1 polymer ?
#
loop_
_entity_poly.entity_id
_entity_poly.type
_entity_poly.pdbx_seq_one_letter_code
_entity_poly.pdbx_strand_id
1 'polypeptide(L)'
;MNLAQKVIKPKLGVLELAKQLGSVSQACKVMGYSRDSFYRFKQLYETGGEEALQDLSRKKPNLKNRVPQYIEEAVIALATEFPAYGQLRASNELNKRGILVSSSGVRSVWIRYDLETLKKRLKALEAIVAQDGIILTESQLQALEKAKAEKEAHGEIESEHPGYLGSQDTYYVGTIKGIGRIYQQTFVDTYSRVAFAKLYTEKTAITAADALNDVVLPWFEQEGVPLLRVLTDRGTEYCGRVEHHAYQLYLAVENIDHSKTKARHPQTNGICERFHRTLKEEFYDITFRKHLYTSLEALQQNLNKWLEDYNLSLIHI
;
A
#
# COMPACT_ATOMS: atom_id res chain seq x y z
N MET A 1 19.74 3.96 18.92
CA MET A 1 20.10 2.85 19.83
C MET A 1 19.31 1.64 19.41
N ASN A 2 19.98 0.61 18.89
CA ASN A 2 19.35 -0.59 18.32
C ASN A 2 18.61 -1.37 19.43
N LEU A 3 17.48 -2.02 19.06
CA LEU A 3 16.62 -2.77 20.00
C LEU A 3 17.43 -3.85 20.75
N ALA A 4 18.36 -4.52 20.07
CA ALA A 4 19.29 -5.49 20.65
C ALA A 4 20.15 -4.88 21.77
N GLN A 5 20.69 -3.68 21.57
CA GLN A 5 21.49 -2.98 22.57
C GLN A 5 20.69 -2.59 23.82
N LYS A 6 19.37 -2.33 23.69
CA LYS A 6 18.50 -2.04 24.84
C LYS A 6 18.32 -3.26 25.75
N VAL A 7 18.40 -4.48 25.20
CA VAL A 7 18.26 -5.75 25.93
C VAL A 7 19.59 -6.19 26.51
N ILE A 8 20.70 -6.00 25.81
CA ILE A 8 22.05 -6.41 26.25
C ILE A 8 22.54 -5.56 27.40
N LYS A 9 22.40 -4.23 27.35
CA LYS A 9 22.95 -3.30 28.36
C LYS A 9 22.50 -3.60 29.79
N PRO A 10 21.23 -3.84 30.12
CA PRO A 10 20.82 -4.17 31.49
C PRO A 10 21.40 -5.49 31.98
N LYS A 11 21.54 -6.50 31.10
CA LYS A 11 22.09 -7.80 31.44
C LYS A 11 23.60 -7.72 31.69
N LEU A 12 24.31 -6.95 30.87
CA LEU A 12 25.73 -6.65 31.08
C LEU A 12 25.94 -5.84 32.36
N GLY A 13 25.10 -4.83 32.58
CA GLY A 13 25.15 -3.96 33.75
C GLY A 13 25.04 -4.72 35.08
N VAL A 14 24.18 -5.74 35.18
CA VAL A 14 24.11 -6.55 36.43
C VAL A 14 25.35 -7.41 36.65
N LEU A 15 25.99 -7.89 35.57
CA LEU A 15 27.24 -8.65 35.65
C LEU A 15 28.41 -7.76 36.14
N GLU A 16 28.53 -6.55 35.62
CA GLU A 16 29.53 -5.56 36.01
C GLU A 16 29.30 -5.04 37.41
N LEU A 17 28.06 -4.73 37.78
CA LEU A 17 27.70 -4.27 39.11
C LEU A 17 28.05 -5.33 40.19
N ALA A 18 27.84 -6.61 39.89
CA ALA A 18 28.20 -7.69 40.79
C ALA A 18 29.74 -7.80 41.02
N LYS A 19 30.53 -7.52 39.99
CA LYS A 19 32.01 -7.44 40.11
C LYS A 19 32.44 -6.26 40.98
N GLN A 20 31.81 -5.10 40.82
CA GLN A 20 32.11 -3.88 41.56
C GLN A 20 31.72 -3.99 43.04
N LEU A 21 30.53 -4.55 43.32
CA LEU A 21 30.04 -4.71 44.71
C LEU A 21 30.59 -5.94 45.42
N GLY A 22 31.27 -6.85 44.75
CA GLY A 22 31.71 -8.12 45.31
C GLY A 22 30.55 -9.03 45.77
N SER A 23 29.30 -8.68 45.45
CA SER A 23 28.11 -9.39 45.94
C SER A 23 27.05 -9.51 44.86
N VAL A 24 26.84 -10.74 44.40
CA VAL A 24 25.76 -11.08 43.40
C VAL A 24 24.39 -10.77 43.97
N SER A 25 24.15 -11.03 45.25
CA SER A 25 22.86 -10.81 45.89
C SER A 25 22.46 -9.34 45.90
N GLN A 26 23.41 -8.44 46.19
CA GLN A 26 23.16 -7.00 46.20
C GLN A 26 22.97 -6.46 44.78
N ALA A 27 23.79 -6.87 43.82
CA ALA A 27 23.65 -6.46 42.42
C ALA A 27 22.31 -6.87 41.85
N CYS A 28 21.87 -8.11 42.09
CA CYS A 28 20.55 -8.57 41.66
C CYS A 28 19.41 -7.80 42.30
N LYS A 29 19.51 -7.46 43.61
CA LYS A 29 18.50 -6.67 44.30
C LYS A 29 18.38 -5.25 43.73
N VAL A 30 19.51 -4.61 43.42
CA VAL A 30 19.56 -3.25 42.84
C VAL A 30 19.00 -3.23 41.43
N MET A 31 19.34 -4.22 40.61
CA MET A 31 18.94 -4.28 39.18
C MET A 31 17.62 -5.01 38.94
N GLY A 32 16.96 -5.54 39.97
CA GLY A 32 15.66 -6.21 39.87
C GLY A 32 15.73 -7.61 39.22
N TYR A 33 16.86 -8.29 39.24
CA TYR A 33 17.01 -9.65 38.69
C TYR A 33 17.05 -10.72 39.80
N SER A 34 16.62 -11.95 39.43
CA SER A 34 16.83 -13.11 40.26
C SER A 34 18.30 -13.59 40.19
N ARG A 35 18.77 -14.29 41.21
CA ARG A 35 20.10 -14.92 41.17
C ARG A 35 20.24 -15.95 40.06
N ASP A 36 19.20 -16.70 39.78
CA ASP A 36 19.17 -17.66 38.65
C ASP A 36 19.35 -16.97 37.30
N SER A 37 18.69 -15.81 37.13
CA SER A 37 18.87 -14.98 35.92
C SER A 37 20.32 -14.47 35.79
N PHE A 38 20.91 -14.06 36.89
CA PHE A 38 22.33 -13.63 36.94
C PHE A 38 23.27 -14.73 36.46
N TYR A 39 23.19 -15.93 37.04
CA TYR A 39 24.06 -17.04 36.66
C TYR A 39 23.84 -17.49 35.21
N ARG A 40 22.61 -17.45 34.73
CA ARG A 40 22.31 -17.69 33.32
C ARG A 40 22.94 -16.64 32.41
N PHE A 41 22.87 -15.36 32.76
CA PHE A 41 23.50 -14.29 31.97
C PHE A 41 25.03 -14.42 32.02
N LYS A 42 25.60 -14.78 33.18
CA LYS A 42 27.03 -15.03 33.35
C LYS A 42 27.49 -16.15 32.41
N GLN A 43 26.81 -17.29 32.42
CA GLN A 43 27.10 -18.43 31.55
C GLN A 43 27.01 -18.07 30.06
N LEU A 44 25.97 -17.34 29.65
CA LEU A 44 25.82 -16.87 28.27
C LEU A 44 26.96 -15.94 27.86
N TYR A 45 27.34 -15.01 28.76
CA TYR A 45 28.44 -14.08 28.50
C TYR A 45 29.80 -14.80 28.40
N GLU A 46 30.05 -15.77 29.24
CA GLU A 46 31.27 -16.58 29.21
C GLU A 46 31.39 -17.48 27.98
N THR A 47 30.25 -17.91 27.41
CA THR A 47 30.22 -18.81 26.24
C THR A 47 30.24 -18.08 24.90
N GLY A 48 29.62 -16.91 24.81
CA GLY A 48 29.43 -16.22 23.50
C GLY A 48 29.53 -14.70 23.59
N GLY A 49 30.09 -14.12 24.67
CA GLY A 49 30.28 -12.68 24.82
C GLY A 49 28.98 -11.87 24.91
N GLU A 50 29.07 -10.59 24.58
CA GLU A 50 27.93 -9.66 24.65
C GLU A 50 26.77 -10.07 23.75
N GLU A 51 27.06 -10.61 22.57
CA GLU A 51 26.05 -11.01 21.59
C GLU A 51 25.15 -12.16 22.08
N ALA A 52 25.69 -13.04 22.93
CA ALA A 52 24.93 -14.14 23.52
C ALA A 52 23.91 -13.68 24.57
N LEU A 53 23.99 -12.44 25.04
CA LEU A 53 23.00 -11.83 25.92
C LEU A 53 21.73 -11.33 25.20
N GLN A 54 21.67 -11.39 23.88
CA GLN A 54 20.44 -11.13 23.16
C GLN A 54 19.35 -12.12 23.57
N ASP A 55 18.08 -11.66 23.54
CA ASP A 55 16.96 -12.58 23.71
C ASP A 55 16.82 -13.42 22.44
N LEU A 56 17.33 -14.64 22.50
CA LEU A 56 17.08 -15.62 21.44
C LEU A 56 15.57 -15.85 21.31
N SER A 57 15.06 -15.74 20.08
CA SER A 57 13.67 -16.05 19.78
C SER A 57 13.32 -17.42 20.39
N ARG A 58 12.26 -17.46 21.20
CA ARG A 58 11.73 -18.73 21.75
C ARG A 58 11.16 -19.67 20.67
N LYS A 59 11.12 -19.23 19.42
CA LYS A 59 10.72 -20.08 18.30
C LYS A 59 11.77 -21.17 18.12
N LYS A 60 11.39 -22.40 18.44
CA LYS A 60 12.24 -23.57 18.18
C LYS A 60 12.47 -23.65 16.66
N PRO A 61 13.73 -23.67 16.17
CA PRO A 61 14.02 -23.73 14.73
C PRO A 61 13.49 -25.01 14.09
N ASN A 62 13.40 -26.11 14.85
CA ASN A 62 12.82 -27.37 14.42
C ASN A 62 11.67 -27.77 15.35
N LEU A 63 10.45 -27.68 14.88
CA LEU A 63 9.29 -28.24 15.57
C LEU A 63 9.29 -29.76 15.42
N LYS A 64 9.04 -30.50 16.52
CA LYS A 64 9.00 -31.97 16.53
C LYS A 64 8.04 -32.55 15.49
N ASN A 65 6.96 -31.82 15.15
CA ASN A 65 5.90 -32.23 14.20
C ASN A 65 6.02 -31.48 12.84
N ARG A 66 7.22 -30.97 12.49
CA ARG A 66 7.44 -30.36 11.19
C ARG A 66 7.42 -31.44 10.12
N VAL A 67 6.65 -31.23 9.06
CA VAL A 67 6.64 -32.13 7.91
C VAL A 67 8.03 -32.16 7.25
N PRO A 68 8.46 -33.30 6.68
CA PRO A 68 9.71 -33.41 5.94
C PRO A 68 9.80 -32.40 4.80
N GLN A 69 11.02 -32.02 4.43
CA GLN A 69 11.26 -30.97 3.43
C GLN A 69 10.63 -31.29 2.07
N TYR A 70 10.69 -32.56 1.62
CA TYR A 70 10.09 -32.95 0.35
C TYR A 70 8.56 -32.74 0.31
N ILE A 71 7.88 -32.85 1.47
CA ILE A 71 6.44 -32.53 1.58
C ILE A 71 6.24 -31.02 1.51
N GLU A 72 7.11 -30.22 2.14
CA GLU A 72 7.04 -28.76 2.06
C GLU A 72 7.18 -28.29 0.60
N GLU A 73 8.16 -28.83 -0.12
CA GLU A 73 8.41 -28.54 -1.53
C GLU A 73 7.20 -28.92 -2.42
N ALA A 74 6.61 -30.08 -2.19
CA ALA A 74 5.42 -30.50 -2.92
C ALA A 74 4.19 -29.62 -2.63
N VAL A 75 4.03 -29.15 -1.38
CA VAL A 75 2.96 -28.21 -0.99
C VAL A 75 3.16 -26.86 -1.65
N ILE A 76 4.41 -26.36 -1.76
CA ILE A 76 4.74 -25.10 -2.44
C ILE A 76 4.50 -25.24 -3.95
N ALA A 77 4.97 -26.32 -4.57
CA ALA A 77 4.76 -26.58 -5.98
C ALA A 77 3.27 -26.64 -6.34
N LEU A 78 2.47 -27.32 -5.52
CA LEU A 78 1.02 -27.39 -5.73
C LEU A 78 0.34 -26.01 -5.54
N ALA A 79 0.85 -25.16 -4.64
CA ALA A 79 0.29 -23.82 -4.42
C ALA A 79 0.51 -22.89 -5.62
N THR A 80 1.59 -23.09 -6.40
CA THR A 80 1.85 -22.37 -7.64
C THR A 80 1.16 -23.01 -8.84
N GLU A 81 1.04 -24.33 -8.87
CA GLU A 81 0.31 -25.07 -9.92
C GLU A 81 -1.19 -24.76 -9.88
N PHE A 82 -1.79 -24.76 -8.68
CA PHE A 82 -3.21 -24.49 -8.47
C PHE A 82 -3.46 -23.41 -7.39
N PRO A 83 -3.20 -22.14 -7.66
CA PRO A 83 -3.28 -21.07 -6.66
C PRO A 83 -4.67 -20.91 -6.01
N ALA A 84 -5.72 -21.29 -6.73
CA ALA A 84 -7.10 -21.18 -6.28
C ALA A 84 -7.52 -22.28 -5.27
N TYR A 85 -6.70 -23.33 -5.07
CA TYR A 85 -7.06 -24.39 -4.15
C TYR A 85 -6.97 -23.94 -2.70
N GLY A 86 -8.03 -24.26 -1.92
CA GLY A 86 -7.98 -24.12 -0.45
C GLY A 86 -7.16 -25.25 0.19
N GLN A 87 -6.80 -25.07 1.46
CA GLN A 87 -5.96 -26.03 2.20
C GLN A 87 -6.49 -27.49 2.18
N LEU A 88 -7.81 -27.67 2.23
CA LEU A 88 -8.43 -29.00 2.19
C LEU A 88 -8.28 -29.65 0.80
N ARG A 89 -8.58 -28.89 -0.26
CA ARG A 89 -8.48 -29.39 -1.63
C ARG A 89 -7.02 -29.66 -2.00
N ALA A 90 -6.10 -28.83 -1.57
CA ALA A 90 -4.65 -29.04 -1.75
C ALA A 90 -4.17 -30.30 -1.01
N SER A 91 -4.61 -30.53 0.22
CA SER A 91 -4.32 -31.76 0.98
C SER A 91 -4.83 -33.00 0.24
N ASN A 92 -6.09 -32.99 -0.23
CA ASN A 92 -6.67 -34.11 -0.96
C ASN A 92 -5.94 -34.41 -2.28
N GLU A 93 -5.51 -33.36 -2.99
CA GLU A 93 -4.76 -33.52 -4.25
C GLU A 93 -3.37 -34.10 -4.00
N LEU A 94 -2.65 -33.64 -2.97
CA LEU A 94 -1.38 -34.22 -2.55
C LEU A 94 -1.51 -35.66 -2.12
N ASN A 95 -2.56 -36.01 -1.37
CA ASN A 95 -2.82 -37.38 -0.95
C ASN A 95 -3.09 -38.30 -2.15
N LYS A 96 -3.76 -37.83 -3.21
CA LYS A 96 -3.93 -38.57 -4.46
C LYS A 96 -2.59 -38.81 -5.17
N ARG A 97 -1.65 -37.87 -5.06
CA ARG A 97 -0.28 -38.00 -5.59
C ARG A 97 0.64 -38.83 -4.68
N GLY A 98 0.09 -39.45 -3.62
CA GLY A 98 0.85 -40.28 -2.67
C GLY A 98 1.60 -39.51 -1.57
N ILE A 99 1.39 -38.21 -1.46
CA ILE A 99 2.03 -37.36 -0.46
C ILE A 99 1.04 -37.09 0.68
N LEU A 100 1.20 -37.83 1.78
CA LEU A 100 0.29 -37.75 2.93
C LEU A 100 0.57 -36.50 3.76
N VAL A 101 -0.34 -35.54 3.67
CA VAL A 101 -0.29 -34.30 4.46
C VAL A 101 -1.71 -33.85 4.83
N SER A 102 -1.91 -33.46 6.07
CA SER A 102 -3.21 -32.93 6.53
C SER A 102 -3.45 -31.51 6.03
N SER A 103 -4.71 -31.06 5.98
CA SER A 103 -5.06 -29.69 5.61
C SER A 103 -4.43 -28.64 6.53
N SER A 104 -4.30 -28.95 7.84
CA SER A 104 -3.58 -28.10 8.79
C SER A 104 -2.07 -28.09 8.55
N GLY A 105 -1.49 -29.21 8.08
CA GLY A 105 -0.11 -29.30 7.64
C GLY A 105 0.15 -28.41 6.43
N VAL A 106 -0.70 -28.47 5.40
CA VAL A 106 -0.65 -27.59 4.23
C VAL A 106 -0.70 -26.13 4.66
N ARG A 107 -1.65 -25.74 5.53
CA ARG A 107 -1.74 -24.37 6.05
C ARG A 107 -0.46 -23.94 6.77
N SER A 108 0.13 -24.81 7.59
CA SER A 108 1.36 -24.51 8.33
C SER A 108 2.55 -24.28 7.41
N VAL A 109 2.64 -25.02 6.30
CA VAL A 109 3.63 -24.77 5.24
C VAL A 109 3.35 -23.42 4.57
N TRP A 110 2.12 -23.15 4.13
CA TRP A 110 1.77 -21.90 3.50
C TRP A 110 2.08 -20.66 4.36
N ILE A 111 1.84 -20.71 5.68
CA ILE A 111 2.19 -19.61 6.60
C ILE A 111 3.71 -19.41 6.66
N ARG A 112 4.51 -20.47 6.64
CA ARG A 112 5.97 -20.36 6.69
C ARG A 112 6.56 -19.72 5.44
N TYR A 113 5.95 -20.00 4.27
CA TYR A 113 6.40 -19.54 2.97
C TYR A 113 5.59 -18.38 2.41
N ASP A 114 4.80 -17.72 3.24
CA ASP A 114 3.98 -16.54 2.88
C ASP A 114 2.96 -16.82 1.73
N LEU A 115 2.33 -18.01 1.74
CA LEU A 115 1.40 -18.49 0.72
C LEU A 115 -0.03 -18.71 1.26
N GLU A 116 -0.36 -18.25 2.46
CA GLU A 116 -1.63 -18.59 3.15
C GLU A 116 -2.89 -18.06 2.46
N THR A 117 -2.78 -16.96 1.68
CA THR A 117 -3.90 -16.37 0.96
C THR A 117 -3.79 -16.59 -0.54
N LEU A 118 -4.92 -16.55 -1.26
CA LEU A 118 -4.94 -16.60 -2.73
C LEU A 118 -4.08 -15.49 -3.33
N LYS A 119 -4.19 -14.26 -2.81
CA LYS A 119 -3.42 -13.08 -3.26
C LYS A 119 -1.90 -13.34 -3.20
N LYS A 120 -1.41 -13.94 -2.12
CA LYS A 120 0.02 -14.25 -1.94
C LYS A 120 0.49 -15.36 -2.88
N ARG A 121 -0.32 -16.40 -3.08
CA ARG A 121 0.00 -17.48 -4.04
C ARG A 121 0.05 -16.98 -5.48
N LEU A 122 -0.87 -16.09 -5.87
CA LEU A 122 -0.84 -15.46 -7.19
C LEU A 122 0.38 -14.56 -7.37
N LYS A 123 0.75 -13.78 -6.35
CA LYS A 123 1.98 -12.97 -6.38
C LYS A 123 3.24 -13.84 -6.52
N ALA A 124 3.29 -14.98 -5.84
CA ALA A 124 4.40 -15.93 -5.98
C ALA A 124 4.45 -16.54 -7.38
N LEU A 125 3.29 -16.86 -7.99
CA LEU A 125 3.22 -17.34 -9.37
C LEU A 125 3.69 -16.26 -10.36
N GLU A 126 3.24 -15.00 -10.20
CA GLU A 126 3.70 -13.88 -11.05
C GLU A 126 5.22 -13.68 -10.98
N ALA A 127 5.80 -13.81 -9.77
CA ALA A 127 7.26 -13.70 -9.59
C ALA A 127 8.03 -14.83 -10.31
N ILE A 128 7.53 -16.06 -10.27
CA ILE A 128 8.14 -17.21 -10.96
C ILE A 128 8.04 -17.02 -12.48
N VAL A 129 6.88 -16.60 -12.98
CA VAL A 129 6.68 -16.33 -14.42
C VAL A 129 7.62 -15.24 -14.93
N ALA A 130 7.82 -14.19 -14.14
CA ALA A 130 8.72 -13.08 -14.48
C ALA A 130 10.20 -13.51 -14.49
N GLN A 131 10.58 -14.49 -13.66
CA GLN A 131 11.97 -14.98 -13.58
C GLN A 131 12.30 -16.01 -14.66
N ASP A 132 11.39 -16.94 -14.95
CA ASP A 132 11.68 -18.14 -15.73
C ASP A 132 11.10 -18.12 -17.16
N GLY A 133 10.27 -17.12 -17.51
CA GLY A 133 9.59 -17.04 -18.81
C GLY A 133 8.66 -18.23 -19.07
N ILE A 134 8.12 -18.82 -18.02
CA ILE A 134 7.30 -20.05 -18.07
C ILE A 134 5.97 -19.77 -18.76
N ILE A 135 5.56 -20.66 -19.65
CA ILE A 135 4.22 -20.64 -20.24
C ILE A 135 3.21 -21.05 -19.16
N LEU A 136 2.34 -20.12 -18.79
CA LEU A 136 1.26 -20.37 -17.84
C LEU A 136 0.28 -21.43 -18.37
N THR A 137 -0.18 -22.30 -17.49
CA THR A 137 -1.31 -23.16 -17.82
C THR A 137 -2.60 -22.33 -17.92
N GLU A 138 -3.56 -22.77 -18.71
CA GLU A 138 -4.85 -22.05 -18.90
C GLU A 138 -5.56 -21.79 -17.57
N SER A 139 -5.50 -22.72 -16.62
CA SER A 139 -6.07 -22.55 -15.28
C SER A 139 -5.35 -21.48 -14.44
N GLN A 140 -4.04 -21.32 -14.62
CA GLN A 140 -3.25 -20.29 -13.95
C GLN A 140 -3.53 -18.92 -14.55
N LEU A 141 -3.65 -18.84 -15.89
CA LEU A 141 -4.01 -17.61 -16.60
C LEU A 141 -5.40 -17.12 -16.16
N GLN A 142 -6.40 -18.01 -16.16
CA GLN A 142 -7.75 -17.68 -15.69
C GLN A 142 -7.78 -17.22 -14.23
N ALA A 143 -6.97 -17.84 -13.36
CA ALA A 143 -6.87 -17.43 -11.96
C ALA A 143 -6.25 -16.04 -11.79
N LEU A 144 -5.23 -15.69 -12.59
CA LEU A 144 -4.61 -14.37 -12.62
C LEU A 144 -5.58 -13.31 -13.17
N GLU A 145 -6.25 -13.59 -14.31
CA GLU A 145 -7.23 -12.68 -14.88
C GLU A 145 -8.40 -12.43 -13.94
N LYS A 146 -8.91 -13.48 -13.28
CA LYS A 146 -9.97 -13.34 -12.27
C LYS A 146 -9.51 -12.51 -11.07
N ALA A 147 -8.30 -12.74 -10.57
CA ALA A 147 -7.75 -11.95 -9.47
C ALA A 147 -7.50 -10.49 -9.86
N LYS A 148 -7.07 -10.23 -11.11
CA LYS A 148 -6.92 -8.89 -11.66
C LYS A 148 -8.28 -8.20 -11.76
N ALA A 149 -9.30 -8.89 -12.27
CA ALA A 149 -10.66 -8.40 -12.33
C ALA A 149 -11.28 -8.16 -10.93
N GLU A 150 -10.98 -9.02 -9.94
CA GLU A 150 -11.40 -8.83 -8.56
C GLU A 150 -10.69 -7.65 -7.88
N LYS A 151 -9.38 -7.44 -8.11
CA LYS A 151 -8.64 -6.25 -7.66
C LYS A 151 -9.22 -4.97 -8.25
N GLU A 152 -9.46 -4.94 -9.55
CA GLU A 152 -10.12 -3.82 -10.24
C GLU A 152 -11.54 -3.59 -9.68
N ALA A 153 -12.23 -4.69 -9.36
CA ALA A 153 -13.55 -4.66 -8.78
C ALA A 153 -13.59 -4.16 -7.34
N HIS A 154 -12.53 -4.30 -6.55
CA HIS A 154 -12.43 -3.81 -5.17
C HIS A 154 -11.79 -2.43 -5.08
N GLY A 155 -11.37 -1.83 -6.21
CA GLY A 155 -10.71 -0.52 -6.24
C GLY A 155 -9.26 -0.54 -5.71
N GLU A 156 -8.69 -1.71 -5.52
CA GLU A 156 -7.25 -1.89 -5.30
C GLU A 156 -6.55 -1.97 -6.66
N ILE A 157 -6.58 -0.89 -7.43
CA ILE A 157 -5.76 -0.80 -8.64
C ILE A 157 -4.35 -0.46 -8.17
N GLU A 158 -3.47 -1.45 -8.18
CA GLU A 158 -2.03 -1.21 -7.98
C GLU A 158 -1.55 -0.48 -9.24
N SER A 159 -1.17 0.76 -9.10
CA SER A 159 -0.51 1.53 -10.16
C SER A 159 0.93 1.03 -10.31
N GLU A 160 1.31 0.67 -11.52
CA GLU A 160 2.61 0.05 -11.82
C GLU A 160 3.71 1.11 -12.04
N HIS A 161 3.35 2.29 -12.54
CA HIS A 161 4.24 3.40 -12.84
C HIS A 161 3.47 4.74 -12.86
N PRO A 162 4.16 5.90 -12.86
CA PRO A 162 3.50 7.19 -13.05
C PRO A 162 2.68 7.21 -14.34
N GLY A 163 1.51 7.84 -14.33
CA GLY A 163 0.61 7.92 -15.49
C GLY A 163 -0.22 6.66 -15.77
N TYR A 164 0.02 5.53 -15.06
CA TYR A 164 -0.78 4.32 -15.25
C TYR A 164 -2.25 4.53 -14.93
N LEU A 165 -2.52 5.21 -13.81
CA LEU A 165 -3.87 5.54 -13.35
C LEU A 165 -3.87 6.89 -12.63
N GLY A 166 -4.67 7.82 -13.12
CA GLY A 166 -5.03 9.03 -12.39
C GLY A 166 -6.40 8.90 -11.74
N SER A 167 -6.59 9.53 -10.58
CA SER A 167 -7.89 9.65 -9.93
C SER A 167 -8.36 11.09 -10.06
N GLN A 168 -9.56 11.30 -10.60
CA GLN A 168 -10.17 12.63 -10.73
C GLN A 168 -11.46 12.72 -9.95
N ASP A 169 -11.65 13.86 -9.27
CA ASP A 169 -12.82 14.12 -8.43
C ASP A 169 -13.14 15.62 -8.37
N THR A 170 -14.41 15.94 -8.10
CA THR A 170 -14.88 17.31 -7.93
C THR A 170 -15.11 17.61 -6.45
N TYR A 171 -14.35 18.57 -5.90
CA TYR A 171 -14.50 19.03 -4.53
C TYR A 171 -15.29 20.35 -4.47
N TYR A 172 -16.30 20.42 -3.63
CA TYR A 172 -17.00 21.68 -3.34
C TYR A 172 -16.24 22.48 -2.28
N VAL A 173 -15.63 23.59 -2.70
CA VAL A 173 -14.83 24.44 -1.81
C VAL A 173 -15.71 25.29 -0.90
N GLY A 174 -16.80 25.83 -1.41
CA GLY A 174 -17.68 26.72 -0.67
C GLY A 174 -18.29 27.80 -1.55
N THR A 175 -18.87 28.82 -0.89
CA THR A 175 -19.43 30.01 -1.56
C THR A 175 -18.72 31.25 -1.07
N ILE A 176 -18.13 32.02 -1.98
CA ILE A 176 -17.47 33.28 -1.69
C ILE A 176 -18.40 34.43 -2.15
N LYS A 177 -18.62 35.41 -1.25
CA LYS A 177 -19.45 36.58 -1.55
C LYS A 177 -18.83 37.37 -2.72
N GLY A 178 -19.62 37.61 -3.76
CA GLY A 178 -19.17 38.31 -4.99
C GLY A 178 -18.69 37.39 -6.11
N ILE A 179 -18.28 36.15 -5.81
CA ILE A 179 -17.82 35.17 -6.82
C ILE A 179 -18.90 34.09 -7.04
N GLY A 180 -19.55 33.64 -5.95
CA GLY A 180 -20.53 32.55 -6.01
C GLY A 180 -19.97 31.23 -5.48
N ARG A 181 -20.55 30.12 -5.97
CA ARG A 181 -20.10 28.77 -5.63
C ARG A 181 -18.79 28.44 -6.31
N ILE A 182 -17.88 27.82 -5.59
CA ILE A 182 -16.56 27.39 -6.12
C ILE A 182 -16.46 25.88 -6.05
N TYR A 183 -16.16 25.29 -7.17
CA TYR A 183 -15.84 23.87 -7.34
C TYR A 183 -14.39 23.73 -7.75
N GLN A 184 -13.74 22.72 -7.24
CA GLN A 184 -12.37 22.35 -7.58
C GLN A 184 -12.40 21.04 -8.33
N GLN A 185 -11.88 21.02 -9.55
CA GLN A 185 -11.51 19.78 -10.23
C GLN A 185 -10.13 19.37 -9.74
N THR A 186 -10.04 18.16 -9.23
CA THR A 186 -8.81 17.60 -8.65
C THR A 186 -8.40 16.38 -9.45
N PHE A 187 -7.13 16.27 -9.76
CA PHE A 187 -6.53 15.08 -10.32
C PHE A 187 -5.32 14.68 -9.47
N VAL A 188 -5.19 13.39 -9.17
CA VAL A 188 -4.05 12.85 -8.43
C VAL A 188 -3.56 11.60 -9.14
N ASP A 189 -2.30 11.55 -9.51
CA ASP A 189 -1.68 10.32 -10.01
C ASP A 189 -1.55 9.30 -8.88
N THR A 190 -2.05 8.10 -9.11
CA THR A 190 -2.15 7.08 -8.04
C THR A 190 -0.81 6.47 -7.65
N TYR A 191 0.21 6.59 -8.50
CA TYR A 191 1.57 6.10 -8.24
C TYR A 191 2.43 7.18 -7.55
N SER A 192 2.70 8.29 -8.25
CA SER A 192 3.59 9.36 -7.78
C SER A 192 2.97 10.26 -6.71
N ARG A 193 1.63 10.28 -6.61
CA ARG A 193 0.84 11.17 -5.75
C ARG A 193 0.88 12.65 -6.17
N VAL A 194 1.51 12.95 -7.29
CA VAL A 194 1.47 14.30 -7.87
C VAL A 194 0.01 14.71 -8.08
N ALA A 195 -0.32 15.91 -7.64
CA ALA A 195 -1.68 16.41 -7.62
C ALA A 195 -1.85 17.71 -8.40
N PHE A 196 -2.98 17.85 -9.05
CA PHE A 196 -3.40 19.03 -9.79
C PHE A 196 -4.78 19.46 -9.33
N ALA A 197 -5.01 20.77 -9.27
CA ALA A 197 -6.32 21.31 -8.91
C ALA A 197 -6.59 22.62 -9.66
N LYS A 198 -7.77 22.70 -10.27
CA LYS A 198 -8.25 23.91 -10.96
C LYS A 198 -9.64 24.28 -10.47
N LEU A 199 -9.86 25.58 -10.27
CA LEU A 199 -11.09 26.14 -9.70
C LEU A 199 -12.06 26.60 -10.77
N TYR A 200 -13.35 26.35 -10.52
CA TYR A 200 -14.44 26.73 -11.41
C TYR A 200 -15.64 27.24 -10.62
N THR A 201 -16.48 28.03 -11.27
CA THR A 201 -17.76 28.46 -10.72
C THR A 201 -18.88 27.47 -10.99
N GLU A 202 -18.64 26.50 -11.87
CA GLU A 202 -19.60 25.50 -12.33
C GLU A 202 -19.04 24.09 -12.24
N LYS A 203 -19.92 23.12 -12.03
CA LYS A 203 -19.61 21.69 -12.02
C LYS A 203 -20.24 21.03 -13.27
N THR A 204 -19.48 20.88 -14.33
CA THR A 204 -19.94 20.38 -15.63
C THR A 204 -18.95 19.37 -16.23
N ALA A 205 -19.37 18.61 -17.23
CA ALA A 205 -18.50 17.73 -17.97
C ALA A 205 -17.37 18.49 -18.72
N ILE A 206 -17.67 19.73 -19.12
CA ILE A 206 -16.68 20.60 -19.77
C ILE A 206 -15.59 21.02 -18.79
N THR A 207 -15.95 21.45 -17.58
CA THR A 207 -14.95 21.84 -16.57
C THR A 207 -14.09 20.67 -16.10
N ALA A 208 -14.63 19.45 -16.12
CA ALA A 208 -13.87 18.25 -15.81
C ALA A 208 -12.84 17.92 -16.92
N ALA A 209 -13.24 18.05 -18.19
CA ALA A 209 -12.35 17.87 -19.35
C ALA A 209 -11.30 18.99 -19.45
N ASP A 210 -11.70 20.25 -19.22
CA ASP A 210 -10.81 21.40 -19.24
C ASP A 210 -9.68 21.30 -18.20
N ALA A 211 -9.97 20.80 -17.01
CA ALA A 211 -8.94 20.56 -15.99
C ALA A 211 -7.88 19.56 -16.46
N LEU A 212 -8.28 18.49 -17.16
CA LEU A 212 -7.32 17.54 -17.75
C LEU A 212 -6.51 18.17 -18.87
N ASN A 213 -7.19 18.85 -19.80
CA ASN A 213 -6.57 19.45 -20.98
C ASN A 213 -5.59 20.58 -20.64
N ASP A 214 -5.94 21.43 -19.70
CA ASP A 214 -5.20 22.66 -19.41
C ASP A 214 -4.04 22.46 -18.43
N VAL A 215 -4.16 21.54 -17.50
CA VAL A 215 -3.20 21.41 -16.39
C VAL A 215 -2.55 20.03 -16.34
N VAL A 216 -3.32 18.96 -16.52
CA VAL A 216 -2.83 17.60 -16.28
C VAL A 216 -2.03 17.08 -17.46
N LEU A 217 -2.65 17.01 -18.64
CA LEU A 217 -2.01 16.43 -19.82
C LEU A 217 -0.74 17.17 -20.24
N PRO A 218 -0.69 18.53 -20.25
CA PRO A 218 0.55 19.23 -20.60
C PRO A 218 1.72 18.90 -19.68
N TRP A 219 1.45 18.66 -18.39
CA TRP A 219 2.49 18.26 -17.45
C TRP A 219 2.99 16.84 -17.74
N PHE A 220 2.08 15.88 -17.97
CA PHE A 220 2.47 14.51 -18.31
C PHE A 220 3.23 14.43 -19.63
N GLU A 221 2.85 15.23 -20.61
CA GLU A 221 3.55 15.36 -21.90
C GLU A 221 4.96 15.95 -21.72
N GLN A 222 5.11 16.98 -20.89
CA GLN A 222 6.40 17.59 -20.58
C GLN A 222 7.34 16.61 -19.91
N GLU A 223 6.84 15.75 -19.01
CA GLU A 223 7.62 14.73 -18.34
C GLU A 223 7.84 13.47 -19.20
N GLY A 224 7.25 13.41 -20.40
CA GLY A 224 7.34 12.26 -21.31
C GLY A 224 6.67 10.99 -20.77
N VAL A 225 5.69 11.14 -19.91
CA VAL A 225 4.94 10.04 -19.27
C VAL A 225 3.53 9.99 -19.84
N PRO A 226 3.08 8.90 -20.48
CA PRO A 226 1.71 8.80 -20.99
C PRO A 226 0.72 8.59 -19.83
N LEU A 227 -0.40 9.31 -19.85
CA LEU A 227 -1.54 9.04 -18.97
C LEU A 227 -2.43 7.98 -19.63
N LEU A 228 -2.49 6.78 -19.05
CA LEU A 228 -3.18 5.65 -19.67
C LEU A 228 -4.65 5.54 -19.27
N ARG A 229 -4.96 5.86 -17.99
CA ARG A 229 -6.31 5.63 -17.45
C ARG A 229 -6.68 6.68 -16.41
N VAL A 230 -7.96 7.05 -16.36
CA VAL A 230 -8.52 7.93 -15.34
C VAL A 230 -9.67 7.23 -14.61
N LEU A 231 -9.61 7.24 -13.28
CA LEU A 231 -10.65 6.77 -12.38
C LEU A 231 -11.47 7.95 -11.88
N THR A 232 -12.81 7.89 -12.05
CA THR A 232 -13.72 8.89 -11.51
C THR A 232 -14.86 8.24 -10.73
N ASP A 233 -15.59 9.04 -9.99
CA ASP A 233 -16.91 8.63 -9.50
C ASP A 233 -17.93 8.55 -10.65
N ARG A 234 -19.21 8.36 -10.30
CA ARG A 234 -20.31 8.33 -11.27
C ARG A 234 -21.09 9.65 -11.33
N GLY A 235 -20.44 10.74 -10.96
CA GLY A 235 -21.02 12.06 -11.04
C GLY A 235 -21.44 12.42 -12.48
N THR A 236 -22.44 13.27 -12.61
CA THR A 236 -22.95 13.72 -13.92
C THR A 236 -21.91 14.49 -14.73
N GLU A 237 -20.87 15.02 -14.09
CA GLU A 237 -19.72 15.67 -14.73
C GLU A 237 -18.77 14.68 -15.42
N TYR A 238 -18.78 13.40 -14.99
CA TYR A 238 -17.90 12.35 -15.53
C TYR A 238 -18.67 11.32 -16.36
N CYS A 239 -19.96 11.15 -16.08
CA CYS A 239 -20.75 10.06 -16.63
C CYS A 239 -22.08 10.54 -17.17
N GLY A 240 -22.36 10.18 -18.44
CA GLY A 240 -23.61 10.44 -19.11
C GLY A 240 -23.83 9.48 -20.27
N ARG A 241 -24.64 9.90 -21.25
CA ARG A 241 -24.78 9.17 -22.52
C ARG A 241 -23.48 9.33 -23.30
N VAL A 242 -22.77 8.22 -23.54
CA VAL A 242 -21.39 8.22 -24.09
C VAL A 242 -21.29 9.03 -25.40
N GLU A 243 -22.32 8.96 -26.25
CA GLU A 243 -22.36 9.63 -27.57
C GLU A 243 -22.38 11.17 -27.48
N HIS A 244 -22.73 11.74 -26.33
CA HIS A 244 -22.91 13.20 -26.17
C HIS A 244 -22.25 13.77 -24.92
N HIS A 245 -21.53 12.96 -24.13
CA HIS A 245 -20.95 13.41 -22.88
C HIS A 245 -19.54 13.97 -23.09
N ALA A 246 -19.35 15.29 -22.97
CA ALA A 246 -18.13 16.00 -23.31
C ALA A 246 -16.87 15.39 -22.67
N TYR A 247 -16.92 15.04 -21.39
CA TYR A 247 -15.78 14.43 -20.69
C TYR A 247 -15.39 13.06 -21.27
N GLN A 248 -16.37 12.19 -21.53
CA GLN A 248 -16.12 10.85 -22.05
C GLN A 248 -15.62 10.88 -23.51
N LEU A 249 -16.16 11.80 -24.30
CA LEU A 249 -15.69 12.05 -25.68
C LEU A 249 -14.25 12.58 -25.67
N TYR A 250 -13.92 13.49 -24.75
CA TYR A 250 -12.58 14.02 -24.61
C TYR A 250 -11.56 12.90 -24.28
N LEU A 251 -11.86 12.06 -23.29
CA LEU A 251 -10.99 10.93 -22.95
C LEU A 251 -10.80 9.95 -24.12
N ALA A 252 -11.86 9.72 -24.91
CA ALA A 252 -11.78 8.85 -26.08
C ALA A 252 -10.88 9.46 -27.18
N VAL A 253 -10.90 10.78 -27.38
CA VAL A 253 -10.03 11.49 -28.33
C VAL A 253 -8.55 11.39 -27.90
N GLU A 254 -8.29 11.52 -26.60
CA GLU A 254 -6.93 11.44 -26.04
C GLU A 254 -6.45 9.99 -25.83
N ASN A 255 -7.23 8.98 -26.20
CA ASN A 255 -6.95 7.54 -25.99
C ASN A 255 -6.70 7.19 -24.51
N ILE A 256 -7.43 7.84 -23.60
CA ILE A 256 -7.34 7.59 -22.16
C ILE A 256 -8.50 6.70 -21.73
N ASP A 257 -8.19 5.57 -21.10
CA ASP A 257 -9.22 4.67 -20.58
C ASP A 257 -9.99 5.30 -19.42
N HIS A 258 -11.32 5.22 -19.44
CA HIS A 258 -12.17 5.70 -18.37
C HIS A 258 -12.65 4.58 -17.45
N SER A 259 -12.14 4.54 -16.25
CA SER A 259 -12.59 3.64 -15.17
C SER A 259 -13.55 4.37 -14.23
N LYS A 260 -14.58 3.66 -13.77
CA LYS A 260 -15.61 4.24 -12.88
C LYS A 260 -15.63 3.48 -11.56
N THR A 261 -15.76 4.20 -10.45
CA THR A 261 -15.94 3.58 -9.15
C THR A 261 -17.23 2.75 -9.11
N LYS A 262 -17.23 1.66 -8.33
CA LYS A 262 -18.45 0.88 -8.10
C LYS A 262 -19.48 1.70 -7.32
N ALA A 263 -20.74 1.58 -7.72
CA ALA A 263 -21.84 2.15 -6.97
C ALA A 263 -21.82 1.62 -5.53
N ARG A 264 -21.91 2.52 -4.53
CA ARG A 264 -21.91 2.24 -3.10
C ARG A 264 -20.58 1.75 -2.49
N HIS A 265 -19.45 1.90 -3.17
CA HIS A 265 -18.11 1.65 -2.61
C HIS A 265 -17.26 2.93 -2.63
N PRO A 266 -17.40 3.83 -1.64
CA PRO A 266 -16.68 5.11 -1.61
C PRO A 266 -15.15 4.94 -1.46
N GLN A 267 -14.69 3.78 -1.01
CA GLN A 267 -13.26 3.51 -0.78
C GLN A 267 -12.39 3.58 -2.05
N THR A 268 -12.99 3.50 -3.24
CA THR A 268 -12.26 3.50 -4.52
C THR A 268 -11.69 4.86 -4.91
N ASN A 269 -12.18 5.97 -4.34
CA ASN A 269 -11.64 7.32 -4.58
C ASN A 269 -10.87 7.90 -3.37
N GLY A 270 -10.44 7.03 -2.45
CA GLY A 270 -9.78 7.40 -1.20
C GLY A 270 -8.49 8.23 -1.37
N ILE A 271 -7.90 8.25 -2.58
CA ILE A 271 -6.72 9.06 -2.89
C ILE A 271 -7.11 10.53 -3.01
N CYS A 272 -8.10 10.86 -3.82
CA CYS A 272 -8.62 12.22 -3.94
C CYS A 272 -9.23 12.71 -2.62
N GLU A 273 -9.98 11.86 -1.91
CA GLU A 273 -10.54 12.20 -0.59
C GLU A 273 -9.45 12.57 0.43
N ARG A 274 -8.35 11.82 0.46
CA ARG A 274 -7.20 12.11 1.33
C ARG A 274 -6.53 13.43 0.93
N PHE A 275 -6.33 13.64 -0.36
CA PHE A 275 -5.79 14.89 -0.88
C PHE A 275 -6.70 16.08 -0.53
N HIS A 276 -8.01 15.97 -0.72
CA HIS A 276 -8.97 17.02 -0.36
C HIS A 276 -8.91 17.38 1.15
N ARG A 277 -8.73 16.38 2.01
CA ARG A 277 -8.54 16.60 3.45
C ARG A 277 -7.29 17.41 3.73
N THR A 278 -6.15 16.99 3.17
CA THR A 278 -4.87 17.70 3.32
C THR A 278 -4.98 19.13 2.80
N LEU A 279 -5.53 19.31 1.60
CA LEU A 279 -5.72 20.62 0.99
C LEU A 279 -6.65 21.52 1.82
N LYS A 280 -7.74 20.96 2.37
CA LYS A 280 -8.62 21.70 3.26
C LYS A 280 -7.89 22.19 4.50
N GLU A 281 -7.17 21.31 5.19
CA GLU A 281 -6.50 21.62 6.45
C GLU A 281 -5.30 22.55 6.26
N GLU A 282 -4.48 22.34 5.24
CA GLU A 282 -3.23 23.08 5.03
C GLU A 282 -3.40 24.36 4.19
N PHE A 283 -4.37 24.40 3.30
CA PHE A 283 -4.58 25.55 2.43
C PHE A 283 -5.87 26.30 2.73
N TYR A 284 -7.05 25.72 2.53
CA TYR A 284 -8.32 26.46 2.61
C TYR A 284 -8.63 27.00 4.00
N ASP A 285 -8.47 26.18 5.04
CA ASP A 285 -8.75 26.59 6.42
C ASP A 285 -7.84 27.73 6.91
N ILE A 286 -6.64 27.81 6.36
CA ILE A 286 -5.65 28.85 6.69
C ILE A 286 -5.89 30.08 5.82
N THR A 287 -5.99 29.91 4.52
CA THR A 287 -6.04 30.96 3.52
C THR A 287 -7.31 31.82 3.67
N PHE A 288 -8.47 31.22 3.91
CA PHE A 288 -9.71 31.99 4.11
C PHE A 288 -9.76 32.74 5.44
N ARG A 289 -8.88 32.45 6.40
CA ARG A 289 -8.70 33.26 7.61
C ARG A 289 -7.74 34.42 7.43
N LYS A 290 -6.81 34.30 6.46
CA LYS A 290 -5.77 35.30 6.21
C LYS A 290 -6.12 36.30 5.10
N HIS A 291 -6.88 35.85 4.11
CA HIS A 291 -7.13 36.60 2.87
C HIS A 291 -8.62 36.63 2.52
N LEU A 292 -9.07 37.79 2.06
CA LEU A 292 -10.37 37.98 1.43
C LEU A 292 -10.17 37.98 -0.07
N TYR A 293 -10.76 37.01 -0.77
CA TYR A 293 -10.68 36.88 -2.20
C TYR A 293 -11.83 37.59 -2.89
N THR A 294 -11.50 38.42 -3.87
CA THR A 294 -12.46 39.17 -4.70
C THR A 294 -12.57 38.57 -6.11
N SER A 295 -11.66 37.66 -6.48
CA SER A 295 -11.69 36.97 -7.78
C SER A 295 -11.26 35.52 -7.63
N LEU A 296 -11.71 34.67 -8.56
CA LEU A 296 -11.36 33.25 -8.60
C LEU A 296 -9.87 33.06 -8.96
N GLU A 297 -9.35 33.93 -9.85
CA GLU A 297 -7.97 33.91 -10.32
C GLU A 297 -6.96 34.12 -9.18
N ALA A 298 -7.27 35.05 -8.25
CA ALA A 298 -6.42 35.30 -7.08
C ALA A 298 -6.38 34.09 -6.15
N LEU A 299 -7.48 33.39 -5.96
CA LEU A 299 -7.53 32.15 -5.20
C LEU A 299 -6.77 31.03 -5.92
N GLN A 300 -6.93 30.92 -7.25
CA GLN A 300 -6.20 29.93 -8.08
C GLN A 300 -4.68 30.15 -8.02
N GLN A 301 -4.21 31.39 -8.09
CA GLN A 301 -2.77 31.67 -8.00
C GLN A 301 -2.18 31.23 -6.66
N ASN A 302 -2.89 31.44 -5.55
CA ASN A 302 -2.44 30.96 -4.25
C ASN A 302 -2.51 29.44 -4.12
N LEU A 303 -3.52 28.82 -4.73
CA LEU A 303 -3.64 27.37 -4.80
C LEU A 303 -2.48 26.76 -5.60
N ASN A 304 -2.11 27.35 -6.72
CA ASN A 304 -1.00 26.88 -7.56
C ASN A 304 0.32 26.88 -6.78
N LYS A 305 0.62 27.94 -6.03
CA LYS A 305 1.82 28.00 -5.17
C LYS A 305 1.83 26.88 -4.13
N TRP A 306 0.69 26.65 -3.48
CA TRP A 306 0.59 25.57 -2.52
C TRP A 306 0.75 24.19 -3.19
N LEU A 307 0.20 23.99 -4.38
CA LEU A 307 0.36 22.74 -5.16
C LEU A 307 1.82 22.51 -5.58
N GLU A 308 2.54 23.54 -5.96
CA GLU A 308 3.98 23.45 -6.24
C GLU A 308 4.75 22.97 -5.00
N ASP A 309 4.52 23.59 -3.84
CA ASP A 309 5.15 23.19 -2.58
C ASP A 309 4.74 21.76 -2.18
N TYR A 310 3.46 21.40 -2.34
CA TYR A 310 2.96 20.05 -2.07
C TYR A 310 3.64 19.00 -2.95
N ASN A 311 3.65 19.21 -4.26
CA ASN A 311 4.26 18.28 -5.21
C ASN A 311 5.78 18.16 -5.01
N LEU A 312 6.49 19.25 -4.70
CA LEU A 312 7.91 19.21 -4.36
C LEU A 312 8.16 18.42 -3.07
N SER A 313 7.27 18.47 -2.08
CA SER A 313 7.43 17.72 -0.83
C SER A 313 7.39 16.21 -1.03
N LEU A 314 6.74 15.72 -2.08
CA LEU A 314 6.63 14.29 -2.41
C LEU A 314 7.94 13.69 -2.93
N ILE A 315 8.87 14.51 -3.41
CA ILE A 315 10.18 14.07 -3.93
C ILE A 315 11.09 13.56 -2.79
N HIS A 316 10.80 13.91 -1.56
CA HIS A 316 11.60 13.56 -0.37
C HIS A 316 11.01 12.43 0.47
N ILE A 317 9.91 11.80 0.04
CA ILE A 317 9.30 10.63 0.67
C ILE A 317 9.63 9.37 -0.12
#